data_bc919bdfd931201e2d4e6290c71cdbfb
#
_entry.id   bc919bdfd931201e2d4e6290c71cdbfb
#
_cell.length_a   1.000
_cell.length_b   1.000
_cell.length_c   1.000
_cell.angle_alpha   90.00
_cell.angle_beta   90.00
_cell.angle_gamma   90.00
#
_symmetry.space_group_name_H-M   'P 1'
#
loop_
_entity.id
_entity.type
_entity.pdbx_description
1 polymer ?
#
loop_
_entity_poly.entity_id
_entity_poly.type
_entity_poly.pdbx_seq_one_letter_code
_entity_poly.pdbx_strand_id
1 'polypeptide(L)'
;TNPDDSCPVGDKQWTSSIETDYDNDGCADNTEDFDDDSDGICDIGGPEIDCVRSSVGQDLCHFSPLGFVSSYGNDLDGDGCDDYTEDDDDDGDGFEDSEDMCALEFGTAVNGRQIGCPDTDGDGWADREDDFVNDPTQWLDLDEDGYGNSPAGTTPDGCSTVEGTSTLDRYGCPDSDGDGYSNPDTSWQITDGADAFPLDETQWHDLDGDGFGDNTDGLNADDCVEEFGNSTIDRLGCVDSDGDGYSDLNDEMINDPTQWIDTDGDGYGDNKDGTNGDWCVDTFGTSSEIELGCPDK
;
A
#
# COMPACT_ATOMS: atom_id res chain seq x y z
N THR A 1 -3.58 32.68 65.58
CA THR A 1 -4.22 31.78 64.62
C THR A 1 -4.99 32.63 63.60
N ASN A 2 -4.43 32.75 62.47
CA ASN A 2 -5.12 33.29 61.28
C ASN A 2 -6.27 32.31 60.98
N PRO A 3 -7.53 32.78 60.80
CA PRO A 3 -8.64 31.90 60.45
C PRO A 3 -8.52 31.28 59.06
N ASP A 4 -7.60 31.81 58.25
CA ASP A 4 -7.31 31.43 56.89
C ASP A 4 -5.99 30.66 56.74
N ASP A 5 -5.44 30.14 57.86
CA ASP A 5 -4.17 29.40 57.97
C ASP A 5 -4.46 27.88 57.72
N SER A 6 -4.12 27.38 56.55
CA SER A 6 -4.34 25.98 56.09
C SER A 6 -3.39 25.03 56.86
N CYS A 7 -2.24 25.51 57.40
CA CYS A 7 -1.26 24.74 58.15
C CYS A 7 -1.19 25.15 59.65
N PRO A 8 -2.28 25.14 60.42
CA PRO A 8 -2.35 25.73 61.78
C PRO A 8 -1.45 25.05 62.81
N VAL A 9 -0.87 23.91 62.52
CA VAL A 9 0.08 23.13 63.34
C VAL A 9 1.48 23.10 62.77
N GLY A 10 1.75 23.82 61.69
CA GLY A 10 3.01 23.84 60.99
C GLY A 10 4.17 24.57 61.72
N ASP A 11 5.28 24.78 61.02
CA ASP A 11 6.48 25.48 61.53
C ASP A 11 6.16 26.95 61.82
N LYS A 12 6.49 27.44 63.00
CA LYS A 12 6.17 28.79 63.47
C LYS A 12 7.37 29.70 63.49
N GLN A 13 8.50 29.34 62.89
CA GLN A 13 9.73 30.09 62.94
C GLN A 13 10.00 30.90 61.66
N TRP A 14 9.06 30.99 60.78
CA TRP A 14 9.10 31.77 59.55
C TRP A 14 8.11 32.93 59.55
N THR A 15 8.16 33.77 58.54
CA THR A 15 7.27 34.90 58.37
C THR A 15 6.68 34.86 56.96
N SER A 16 5.37 34.83 56.87
CA SER A 16 4.66 34.83 55.61
C SER A 16 5.01 36.06 54.75
N SER A 17 5.37 35.83 53.54
CA SER A 17 5.66 36.78 52.47
C SER A 17 5.52 36.11 51.13
N ILE A 18 5.33 36.84 50.03
CA ILE A 18 5.27 36.30 48.65
C ILE A 18 6.46 35.45 48.25
N GLU A 19 7.56 35.47 49.01
CA GLU A 19 8.75 34.64 48.79
C GLU A 19 8.78 33.37 49.62
N THR A 20 7.83 33.17 50.52
CA THR A 20 7.81 32.07 51.50
C THR A 20 6.42 31.49 51.74
N ASP A 21 5.38 32.06 51.15
CA ASP A 21 3.97 31.75 51.27
C ASP A 21 3.29 32.52 50.10
N TYR A 22 3.40 31.94 48.90
CA TYR A 22 3.10 32.63 47.64
C TYR A 22 1.59 32.92 47.53
N ASP A 23 0.75 31.96 47.85
CA ASP A 23 -0.70 32.05 47.79
C ASP A 23 -1.32 32.69 49.05
N ASN A 24 -0.51 32.87 50.09
CA ASN A 24 -0.89 33.46 51.39
C ASN A 24 -1.89 32.62 52.17
N ASP A 25 -1.81 31.32 52.08
CA ASP A 25 -2.65 30.36 52.79
C ASP A 25 -2.16 30.07 54.23
N GLY A 26 -0.93 30.48 54.56
CA GLY A 26 -0.30 30.32 55.88
C GLY A 26 0.58 29.10 56.03
N CYS A 27 0.79 28.34 54.97
CA CYS A 27 1.77 27.27 54.87
C CYS A 27 3.12 27.84 54.35
N ALA A 28 4.20 27.16 54.61
CA ALA A 28 5.49 27.57 54.10
C ALA A 28 5.88 26.76 52.86
N ASP A 29 6.03 27.40 51.71
CA ASP A 29 6.32 26.83 50.39
C ASP A 29 7.47 25.79 50.42
N ASN A 30 8.46 26.01 51.22
CA ASN A 30 9.66 25.15 51.29
C ASN A 30 9.50 23.89 52.16
N THR A 31 8.48 23.76 52.97
CA THR A 31 8.47 22.76 54.05
C THR A 31 7.13 22.07 54.34
N GLU A 32 6.03 22.73 54.14
CA GLU A 32 4.72 22.26 54.54
C GLU A 32 3.62 22.50 53.53
N ASP A 33 3.85 23.32 52.53
CA ASP A 33 3.01 23.48 51.37
C ASP A 33 3.41 22.49 50.28
N PHE A 34 2.45 21.99 49.58
CA PHE A 34 2.60 21.03 48.47
C PHE A 34 1.81 21.48 47.22
N ASP A 35 1.30 22.70 47.25
CA ASP A 35 0.58 23.38 46.20
C ASP A 35 0.78 24.89 46.43
N ASP A 36 2.03 25.34 46.15
CA ASP A 36 2.56 26.64 46.55
C ASP A 36 1.77 27.85 46.03
N ASP A 37 0.95 27.68 44.97
CA ASP A 37 0.13 28.73 44.35
C ASP A 37 -1.39 28.48 44.43
N SER A 38 -1.78 27.33 45.05
CA SER A 38 -3.17 26.91 45.20
C SER A 38 -3.92 26.76 43.88
N ASP A 39 -3.25 26.29 42.82
CA ASP A 39 -3.86 26.02 41.53
C ASP A 39 -4.59 24.67 41.47
N GLY A 40 -4.29 23.79 42.44
CA GLY A 40 -4.86 22.47 42.60
C GLY A 40 -3.99 21.35 42.05
N ILE A 41 -2.83 21.63 41.46
CA ILE A 41 -1.81 20.68 41.05
C ILE A 41 -0.73 20.61 42.13
N CYS A 42 -0.25 19.43 42.47
CA CYS A 42 0.73 19.24 43.51
C CYS A 42 2.16 19.49 43.02
N ASP A 43 2.92 20.21 43.80
CA ASP A 43 4.38 20.30 43.71
C ASP A 43 5.10 18.97 43.94
N ILE A 44 6.41 18.96 43.81
CA ILE A 44 7.22 17.74 43.89
C ILE A 44 7.10 17.04 45.24
N GLY A 45 6.58 15.82 45.24
CA GLY A 45 6.71 14.85 46.36
C GLY A 45 5.71 15.04 47.49
N GLY A 46 4.70 15.88 47.32
CA GLY A 46 3.62 16.07 48.27
C GLY A 46 2.68 14.89 48.39
N PRO A 47 2.02 14.72 49.55
CA PRO A 47 0.88 13.80 49.68
C PRO A 47 -0.34 14.43 48.99
N GLU A 48 -1.00 13.70 48.11
CA GLU A 48 -2.27 14.09 47.46
C GLU A 48 -3.40 14.24 48.49
N ILE A 49 -3.38 15.34 49.27
CA ILE A 49 -4.37 15.61 50.29
C ILE A 49 -5.37 16.67 49.86
N ASP A 50 -4.88 17.76 49.31
CA ASP A 50 -5.65 18.93 48.89
C ASP A 50 -5.41 19.33 47.43
N CYS A 51 -4.41 18.75 46.77
CA CYS A 51 -4.06 18.91 45.35
C CYS A 51 -4.02 17.57 44.60
N VAL A 52 -3.98 17.58 43.30
CA VAL A 52 -3.84 16.39 42.43
C VAL A 52 -2.48 16.42 41.74
N ARG A 53 -1.94 15.26 41.38
CA ARG A 53 -0.71 15.21 40.57
C ARG A 53 -0.99 15.60 39.15
N SER A 54 -0.10 16.37 38.58
CA SER A 54 -0.12 16.69 37.16
C SER A 54 0.03 15.47 36.25
N SER A 55 -0.20 15.63 34.96
CA SER A 55 0.04 14.62 33.94
C SER A 55 1.52 14.16 33.92
N VAL A 56 2.46 15.07 34.20
CA VAL A 56 3.91 14.81 34.29
C VAL A 56 4.37 14.41 35.69
N GLY A 57 3.48 14.36 36.68
CA GLY A 57 3.75 13.89 38.05
C GLY A 57 4.22 14.96 39.03
N GLN A 58 4.30 16.21 38.60
CA GLN A 58 4.62 17.41 39.38
C GLN A 58 4.02 18.61 38.69
N ASP A 59 3.79 19.69 39.41
CA ASP A 59 3.49 20.98 38.85
C ASP A 59 4.77 21.56 38.19
N LEU A 60 4.66 22.02 36.94
CA LEU A 60 5.79 22.67 36.23
C LEU A 60 5.81 24.18 36.46
N CYS A 61 4.68 24.78 36.85
CA CYS A 61 4.51 26.20 37.08
C CYS A 61 4.18 26.56 38.54
N HIS A 62 4.96 26.10 39.48
CA HIS A 62 4.80 26.23 40.94
C HIS A 62 4.35 27.61 41.47
N PHE A 63 4.34 28.62 40.64
CA PHE A 63 4.00 30.02 40.99
C PHE A 63 3.14 30.64 39.91
N SER A 64 2.14 29.93 39.42
CA SER A 64 1.13 30.43 38.49
C SER A 64 0.42 31.70 39.00
N PRO A 65 -0.17 32.50 38.14
CA PRO A 65 -0.82 33.76 38.54
C PRO A 65 -1.88 33.53 39.64
N LEU A 66 -1.80 34.28 40.74
CA LEU A 66 -2.69 34.15 41.88
C LEU A 66 -4.16 34.12 41.48
N GLY A 67 -4.85 33.04 41.82
CA GLY A 67 -6.24 32.78 41.49
C GLY A 67 -6.42 32.02 40.17
N PHE A 68 -5.36 31.59 39.51
CA PHE A 68 -5.44 30.51 38.56
C PHE A 68 -5.88 29.21 39.28
N VAL A 69 -6.64 28.38 38.63
CA VAL A 69 -6.99 27.05 39.07
C VAL A 69 -6.98 26.16 37.85
N SER A 70 -6.07 25.18 37.88
CA SER A 70 -5.92 24.22 36.77
C SER A 70 -7.23 23.53 36.42
N SER A 71 -7.53 23.50 35.17
CA SER A 71 -8.68 22.79 34.60
C SER A 71 -8.47 22.55 33.11
N TYR A 72 -9.11 21.54 32.54
CA TYR A 72 -9.06 21.23 31.12
C TYR A 72 -9.34 22.40 30.16
N GLY A 73 -9.81 23.51 30.61
CA GLY A 73 -10.12 24.69 29.79
C GLY A 73 -9.05 25.78 29.80
N ASN A 74 -8.02 25.65 30.62
CA ASN A 74 -6.94 26.60 30.81
C ASN A 74 -5.60 25.98 31.21
N ASP A 75 -5.52 24.66 31.20
CA ASP A 75 -4.40 23.79 31.46
C ASP A 75 -4.77 22.48 30.78
N LEU A 76 -4.47 22.38 29.47
CA LEU A 76 -5.02 21.33 28.59
C LEU A 76 -4.31 20.00 28.84
N ASP A 77 -3.01 20.03 29.04
CA ASP A 77 -2.17 18.86 29.31
C ASP A 77 -2.13 18.48 30.81
N GLY A 78 -2.55 19.41 31.68
CA GLY A 78 -2.66 19.19 33.12
C GLY A 78 -1.31 19.20 33.83
N ASP A 79 -0.38 20.04 33.41
CA ASP A 79 0.96 20.16 33.98
C ASP A 79 1.08 21.26 35.05
N GLY A 80 0.04 22.09 35.26
CA GLY A 80 -0.04 23.16 36.23
C GLY A 80 0.26 24.54 35.67
N CYS A 81 0.54 24.65 34.38
CA CYS A 81 0.75 25.93 33.70
C CYS A 81 -0.54 26.48 33.07
N ASP A 82 -0.70 27.79 33.05
CA ASP A 82 -1.85 28.44 32.38
C ASP A 82 -1.60 28.61 30.90
N ASP A 83 -2.32 27.89 30.04
CA ASP A 83 -2.25 27.91 28.56
C ASP A 83 -2.27 29.33 27.99
N TYR A 84 -2.80 30.31 28.70
CA TYR A 84 -2.93 31.67 28.19
C TYR A 84 -1.75 32.58 28.51
N THR A 85 -0.94 32.25 29.53
CA THR A 85 0.00 33.21 30.10
C THR A 85 1.41 32.71 30.34
N GLU A 86 1.59 31.42 30.55
CA GLU A 86 2.89 30.88 30.98
C GLU A 86 3.25 29.52 30.38
N ASP A 87 2.29 28.82 29.81
CA ASP A 87 2.57 27.61 29.04
C ASP A 87 3.00 27.97 27.62
N ASP A 88 4.07 27.34 27.16
CA ASP A 88 4.58 27.47 25.80
C ASP A 88 4.34 26.17 24.98
N ASP A 89 3.69 25.12 25.60
CA ASP A 89 3.42 23.80 25.00
C ASP A 89 2.06 23.29 25.55
N ASP A 90 0.97 23.96 25.14
CA ASP A 90 -0.40 23.81 25.70
C ASP A 90 -0.92 22.37 25.74
N ASP A 91 -0.50 21.47 24.85
CA ASP A 91 -0.96 20.07 24.78
C ASP A 91 0.05 19.03 25.27
N GLY A 92 1.26 19.48 25.64
CA GLY A 92 2.28 18.66 26.28
C GLY A 92 2.92 17.61 25.37
N ASP A 93 2.93 17.84 24.06
CA ASP A 93 3.48 16.87 23.11
C ASP A 93 4.98 17.03 22.85
N GLY A 94 5.58 18.13 23.34
CA GLY A 94 6.99 18.45 23.25
C GLY A 94 7.37 19.40 22.12
N PHE A 95 6.40 19.96 21.42
CA PHE A 95 6.57 21.06 20.49
C PHE A 95 6.01 22.36 21.11
N GLU A 96 6.79 23.44 21.06
CA GLU A 96 6.29 24.74 21.54
C GLU A 96 5.16 25.24 20.62
N ASP A 97 4.11 25.86 21.15
CA ASP A 97 2.95 26.40 20.41
C ASP A 97 3.33 27.22 19.18
N SER A 98 4.47 27.93 19.28
CA SER A 98 4.97 28.74 18.18
C SER A 98 5.51 27.94 16.99
N GLU A 99 5.85 26.69 17.19
CA GLU A 99 6.37 25.73 16.21
C GLU A 99 5.36 24.63 15.89
N ASP A 100 4.35 24.46 16.74
CA ASP A 100 3.27 23.49 16.61
C ASP A 100 2.13 24.02 15.74
N MET A 101 1.72 23.21 14.77
CA MET A 101 0.57 23.50 13.91
C MET A 101 -0.75 23.05 14.52
N CYS A 102 -0.70 22.24 15.57
CA CYS A 102 -1.84 21.66 16.29
C CYS A 102 -1.76 21.91 17.81
N ALA A 103 -1.23 23.04 18.25
CA ALA A 103 -0.92 23.45 19.62
C ALA A 103 -1.99 23.18 20.72
N LEU A 104 -3.11 22.57 20.42
CA LEU A 104 -4.18 22.16 21.34
C LEU A 104 -4.57 20.69 21.12
N GLU A 105 -3.82 19.94 20.34
CA GLU A 105 -4.14 18.55 20.00
C GLU A 105 -2.85 17.73 19.93
N PHE A 106 -2.48 17.06 21.01
CA PHE A 106 -1.28 16.24 21.15
C PHE A 106 -0.96 15.45 19.90
N GLY A 107 0.25 15.62 19.34
CA GLY A 107 0.69 14.95 18.15
C GLY A 107 2.17 14.55 18.18
N THR A 108 2.63 13.86 17.16
CA THR A 108 4.01 13.35 17.06
C THR A 108 4.63 13.59 15.69
N ALA A 109 3.90 14.24 14.79
CA ALA A 109 4.38 14.52 13.44
C ALA A 109 5.58 15.45 13.43
N VAL A 110 6.62 15.07 12.67
CA VAL A 110 7.89 15.79 12.56
C VAL A 110 8.23 16.20 11.14
N ASN A 111 7.43 15.74 10.18
CA ASN A 111 7.62 15.98 8.74
C ASN A 111 6.53 16.91 8.18
N GLY A 112 6.76 17.41 6.97
CA GLY A 112 5.77 18.19 6.25
C GLY A 112 5.53 19.59 6.84
N ARG A 113 4.26 19.99 6.88
CA ARG A 113 3.81 21.31 7.33
C ARG A 113 2.99 21.26 8.62
N GLN A 114 2.62 20.07 9.04
CA GLN A 114 1.76 19.80 10.20
C GLN A 114 2.59 19.22 11.34
N ILE A 115 3.71 19.88 11.67
CA ILE A 115 4.57 19.52 12.82
C ILE A 115 3.73 19.65 14.10
N GLY A 116 3.87 18.70 15.05
CA GLY A 116 3.11 18.66 16.28
C GLY A 116 1.69 18.11 16.14
N CYS A 117 1.22 17.80 14.93
CA CYS A 117 -0.12 17.26 14.74
C CYS A 117 -0.19 15.74 14.93
N PRO A 118 -1.40 15.18 15.15
CA PRO A 118 -1.60 13.75 15.27
C PRO A 118 -1.01 12.96 14.09
N ASP A 119 -0.28 11.90 14.44
CA ASP A 119 0.40 10.95 13.56
C ASP A 119 0.06 9.55 14.07
N THR A 120 -0.90 8.91 13.43
CA THR A 120 -1.52 7.66 13.94
C THR A 120 -0.59 6.46 13.86
N ASP A 121 0.25 6.35 12.83
CA ASP A 121 1.12 5.19 12.63
C ASP A 121 2.59 5.45 13.00
N GLY A 122 2.96 6.70 13.24
CA GLY A 122 4.26 7.08 13.79
C GLY A 122 5.36 7.16 12.74
N ASP A 123 5.04 7.42 11.48
CA ASP A 123 6.02 7.59 10.41
C ASP A 123 6.60 9.02 10.34
N GLY A 124 5.99 9.92 11.09
CA GLY A 124 6.37 11.32 11.21
C GLY A 124 5.58 12.27 10.32
N TRP A 125 4.66 11.78 9.49
CA TRP A 125 3.71 12.60 8.76
C TRP A 125 2.39 12.69 9.53
N ALA A 126 1.80 13.87 9.57
CA ALA A 126 0.51 14.04 10.23
C ALA A 126 -0.61 13.38 9.42
N ASP A 127 -1.62 12.82 10.11
CA ASP A 127 -2.79 12.18 9.51
C ASP A 127 -3.47 12.98 8.40
N ARG A 128 -3.35 14.31 8.43
CA ARG A 128 -3.94 15.22 7.42
C ARG A 128 -3.08 15.41 6.16
N GLU A 129 -1.82 15.04 6.22
CA GLU A 129 -0.86 15.11 5.11
C GLU A 129 -0.38 13.71 4.70
N ASP A 130 -0.96 12.67 5.31
CA ASP A 130 -0.66 11.27 5.07
C ASP A 130 -1.83 10.59 4.34
N ASP A 131 -1.54 10.09 3.14
CA ASP A 131 -2.51 9.33 2.34
C ASP A 131 -2.68 7.89 2.87
N PHE A 132 -1.77 7.43 3.77
CA PHE A 132 -1.73 6.07 4.33
C PHE A 132 -1.67 6.04 5.86
N VAL A 133 -2.53 6.75 6.54
CA VAL A 133 -2.62 6.99 8.00
C VAL A 133 -2.38 5.78 8.92
N ASN A 134 -2.36 4.57 8.41
CA ASN A 134 -2.13 3.33 9.18
C ASN A 134 -0.97 2.49 8.63
N ASP A 135 -0.17 3.00 7.68
CA ASP A 135 0.99 2.28 7.14
C ASP A 135 2.27 3.11 7.28
N PRO A 136 3.06 2.91 8.35
CA PRO A 136 4.25 3.71 8.65
C PRO A 136 5.38 3.58 7.61
N THR A 137 5.12 2.99 6.48
CA THR A 137 6.09 2.84 5.39
C THR A 137 5.69 3.62 4.14
N GLN A 138 4.49 4.18 4.12
CA GLN A 138 3.92 4.97 3.02
C GLN A 138 3.22 6.21 3.57
N TRP A 139 3.34 7.34 2.89
CA TRP A 139 2.71 8.61 3.30
C TRP A 139 2.20 9.44 2.12
N LEU A 140 2.46 9.02 0.89
CA LEU A 140 2.09 9.78 -0.30
C LEU A 140 1.56 8.85 -1.39
N ASP A 141 0.41 9.20 -1.94
CA ASP A 141 -0.21 8.59 -3.12
C ASP A 141 -0.41 9.70 -4.18
N LEU A 142 0.47 9.76 -5.16
CA LEU A 142 0.52 10.91 -6.06
C LEU A 142 -0.54 10.87 -7.17
N ASP A 143 -1.02 9.69 -7.54
CA ASP A 143 -2.03 9.48 -8.58
C ASP A 143 -3.35 8.93 -8.04
N GLU A 144 -3.43 8.74 -6.71
CA GLU A 144 -4.63 8.37 -5.96
C GLU A 144 -5.18 6.97 -6.30
N ASP A 145 -4.31 6.01 -6.63
CA ASP A 145 -4.70 4.64 -6.97
C ASP A 145 -4.68 3.67 -5.78
N GLY A 146 -4.21 4.12 -4.63
CA GLY A 146 -4.16 3.35 -3.38
C GLY A 146 -2.83 2.62 -3.15
N TYR A 147 -1.82 2.85 -3.98
CA TYR A 147 -0.46 2.36 -3.78
C TYR A 147 0.50 3.51 -3.49
N GLY A 148 1.37 3.30 -2.50
CA GLY A 148 2.21 4.38 -1.98
C GLY A 148 3.50 4.58 -2.77
N ASN A 149 3.89 5.85 -2.90
CA ASN A 149 5.07 6.28 -3.68
C ASN A 149 6.41 5.92 -3.05
N SER A 150 6.47 5.45 -1.78
CA SER A 150 7.73 5.06 -1.13
C SER A 150 8.21 3.71 -1.68
N PRO A 151 9.34 3.65 -2.40
CA PRO A 151 9.80 2.41 -3.03
C PRO A 151 10.30 1.34 -2.04
N ALA A 152 10.45 1.72 -0.76
CA ALA A 152 10.82 0.82 0.32
C ALA A 152 9.63 0.45 1.22
N GLY A 153 8.44 0.98 0.93
CA GLY A 153 7.23 0.75 1.69
C GLY A 153 6.52 -0.55 1.35
N THR A 154 5.43 -0.78 2.03
CA THR A 154 4.53 -1.89 1.77
C THR A 154 3.84 -1.69 0.43
N THR A 155 3.85 -2.69 -0.46
CA THR A 155 3.25 -2.62 -1.80
C THR A 155 3.57 -1.30 -2.53
N PRO A 156 4.87 -1.05 -2.83
CA PRO A 156 5.26 0.20 -3.45
C PRO A 156 4.69 0.33 -4.86
N ASP A 157 4.17 1.51 -5.17
CA ASP A 157 3.66 1.83 -6.49
C ASP A 157 4.77 1.76 -7.56
N GLY A 158 4.54 0.97 -8.58
CA GLY A 158 5.43 0.82 -9.73
C GLY A 158 5.26 1.92 -10.79
N CYS A 159 4.15 2.65 -10.75
CA CYS A 159 3.74 3.65 -11.75
C CYS A 159 3.31 4.99 -11.14
N SER A 160 3.95 5.44 -10.13
CA SER A 160 3.67 6.51 -9.17
C SER A 160 3.14 7.87 -9.68
N THR A 161 2.74 7.98 -10.89
CA THR A 161 2.13 9.18 -11.52
C THR A 161 1.03 8.81 -12.53
N VAL A 162 0.67 7.54 -12.60
CA VAL A 162 -0.32 7.02 -13.56
C VAL A 162 -1.16 5.97 -12.86
N GLU A 163 -2.35 6.34 -12.47
CA GLU A 163 -3.34 5.48 -11.82
C GLU A 163 -3.44 4.10 -12.48
N GLY A 164 -3.35 3.03 -11.68
CA GLY A 164 -3.40 1.66 -12.16
C GLY A 164 -4.02 0.68 -11.18
N THR A 165 -4.18 -0.56 -11.61
CA THR A 165 -4.90 -1.61 -10.85
C THR A 165 -4.13 -2.91 -10.75
N SER A 166 -2.93 -3.00 -11.34
CA SER A 166 -2.12 -4.22 -11.31
C SER A 166 -1.66 -4.59 -9.89
N THR A 167 -1.59 -5.89 -9.61
CA THR A 167 -1.38 -6.43 -8.25
C THR A 167 -0.39 -7.59 -8.19
N LEU A 168 0.10 -8.10 -9.31
CA LEU A 168 0.90 -9.32 -9.37
C LEU A 168 2.37 -9.10 -9.76
N ASP A 169 2.64 -8.21 -10.71
CA ASP A 169 4.00 -7.88 -11.17
C ASP A 169 4.51 -6.54 -10.61
N ARG A 170 3.82 -5.46 -10.92
CA ARG A 170 4.04 -4.11 -10.38
C ARG A 170 2.73 -3.60 -9.82
N TYR A 171 2.73 -3.18 -8.57
CA TYR A 171 1.52 -2.61 -7.97
C TYR A 171 1.24 -1.23 -8.58
N GLY A 172 -0.05 -0.88 -8.71
CA GLY A 172 -0.47 0.46 -9.11
C GLY A 172 -0.18 0.83 -10.57
N CYS A 173 0.13 -0.13 -11.44
CA CYS A 173 0.33 0.16 -12.86
C CYS A 173 -0.93 -0.12 -13.67
N PRO A 174 -1.08 0.51 -14.85
CA PRO A 174 -2.20 0.23 -15.74
C PRO A 174 -2.33 -1.25 -16.08
N ASP A 175 -3.52 -1.79 -15.87
CA ASP A 175 -3.94 -3.14 -16.14
C ASP A 175 -5.30 -3.06 -16.86
N SER A 176 -5.33 -3.39 -18.14
CA SER A 176 -6.48 -3.09 -19.01
C SER A 176 -7.60 -4.12 -18.95
N ASP A 177 -7.30 -5.36 -18.65
CA ASP A 177 -8.27 -6.46 -18.59
C ASP A 177 -8.56 -6.95 -17.18
N GLY A 178 -7.71 -6.55 -16.20
CA GLY A 178 -7.94 -6.80 -14.79
C GLY A 178 -7.46 -8.16 -14.30
N ASP A 179 -6.49 -8.76 -14.98
CA ASP A 179 -5.92 -10.05 -14.57
C ASP A 179 -4.87 -9.91 -13.46
N GLY A 180 -4.44 -8.68 -13.18
CA GLY A 180 -3.49 -8.32 -12.14
C GLY A 180 -2.07 -8.08 -12.64
N TYR A 181 -1.76 -8.37 -13.90
CA TYR A 181 -0.49 -8.03 -14.52
C TYR A 181 -0.56 -6.65 -15.21
N SER A 182 0.53 -5.92 -15.16
CA SER A 182 0.58 -4.58 -15.73
C SER A 182 0.80 -4.62 -17.23
N ASN A 183 0.12 -3.71 -17.95
CA ASN A 183 0.36 -3.50 -19.38
C ASN A 183 1.85 -3.18 -19.65
N PRO A 184 2.39 -3.58 -20.80
CA PRO A 184 3.75 -3.22 -21.17
C PRO A 184 3.89 -1.71 -21.41
N ASP A 185 5.02 -1.14 -20.97
CA ASP A 185 5.39 0.26 -21.21
C ASP A 185 6.85 0.38 -21.66
N THR A 186 7.38 1.61 -21.77
CA THR A 186 8.76 1.82 -22.21
C THR A 186 9.83 1.36 -21.25
N SER A 187 9.47 1.17 -19.97
CA SER A 187 10.37 0.75 -18.87
C SER A 187 10.14 -0.69 -18.41
N TRP A 188 9.03 -1.27 -18.82
CA TRP A 188 8.62 -2.62 -18.45
C TRP A 188 8.00 -3.31 -19.67
N GLN A 189 8.77 -4.19 -20.28
CA GLN A 189 8.37 -4.89 -21.51
C GLN A 189 7.89 -6.30 -21.17
N ILE A 190 7.25 -6.97 -22.15
CA ILE A 190 6.86 -8.38 -22.05
C ILE A 190 8.06 -9.26 -21.61
N THR A 191 9.25 -8.98 -22.12
CA THR A 191 10.49 -9.69 -21.72
C THR A 191 10.93 -9.44 -20.29
N ASP A 192 10.41 -8.41 -19.63
CA ASP A 192 10.67 -8.08 -18.23
C ASP A 192 9.58 -8.66 -17.31
N GLY A 193 8.47 -9.15 -17.87
CA GLY A 193 7.35 -9.76 -17.16
C GLY A 193 6.05 -8.96 -17.23
N ALA A 194 5.95 -7.94 -18.13
CA ALA A 194 4.69 -7.28 -18.40
C ALA A 194 3.70 -8.24 -19.09
N ASP A 195 2.42 -7.93 -18.96
CA ASP A 195 1.35 -8.66 -19.60
C ASP A 195 1.53 -8.73 -21.12
N ALA A 196 1.56 -9.95 -21.65
CA ALA A 196 1.67 -10.20 -23.09
C ALA A 196 0.33 -10.04 -23.82
N PHE A 197 -0.78 -10.09 -23.09
CA PHE A 197 -2.15 -10.09 -23.63
C PHE A 197 -3.05 -9.04 -22.94
N PRO A 198 -2.76 -7.75 -22.99
CA PRO A 198 -3.42 -6.69 -22.19
C PRO A 198 -4.92 -6.48 -22.43
N LEU A 199 -5.57 -7.38 -23.10
CA LEU A 199 -7.02 -7.37 -23.41
C LEU A 199 -7.66 -8.74 -23.20
N ASP A 200 -6.96 -9.70 -22.62
CA ASP A 200 -7.46 -11.05 -22.36
C ASP A 200 -7.16 -11.47 -20.92
N GLU A 201 -8.10 -11.23 -20.00
CA GLU A 201 -8.02 -11.54 -18.57
C GLU A 201 -7.65 -13.01 -18.24
N THR A 202 -7.56 -13.87 -19.23
CA THR A 202 -7.25 -15.28 -19.06
C THR A 202 -5.82 -15.63 -19.47
N GLN A 203 -5.07 -14.69 -20.03
CA GLN A 203 -3.70 -14.88 -20.50
C GLN A 203 -2.84 -13.67 -20.15
N TRP A 204 -1.62 -13.89 -19.68
CA TRP A 204 -0.67 -12.82 -19.30
C TRP A 204 0.78 -13.12 -19.70
N HIS A 205 1.08 -14.34 -20.12
CA HIS A 205 2.44 -14.77 -20.45
C HIS A 205 2.48 -15.47 -21.81
N ASP A 206 3.57 -15.24 -22.55
CA ASP A 206 3.82 -15.83 -23.87
C ASP A 206 5.35 -16.08 -23.92
N LEU A 207 5.75 -17.31 -23.59
CA LEU A 207 7.16 -17.66 -23.34
C LEU A 207 8.00 -17.71 -24.62
N ASP A 208 7.41 -18.16 -25.72
CA ASP A 208 8.12 -18.30 -27.00
C ASP A 208 7.83 -17.17 -27.98
N GLY A 209 6.82 -16.34 -27.69
CA GLY A 209 6.51 -15.12 -28.45
C GLY A 209 5.72 -15.36 -29.72
N ASP A 210 4.91 -16.40 -29.79
CA ASP A 210 4.14 -16.76 -30.99
C ASP A 210 2.73 -16.14 -31.01
N GLY A 211 2.27 -15.59 -29.88
CA GLY A 211 0.99 -14.93 -29.74
C GLY A 211 -0.12 -15.80 -29.19
N PHE A 212 0.19 -17.02 -28.72
CA PHE A 212 -0.69 -17.86 -27.94
C PHE A 212 -0.24 -17.81 -26.47
N GLY A 213 -1.17 -17.87 -25.53
CA GLY A 213 -0.83 -17.67 -24.10
C GLY A 213 -0.58 -18.96 -23.36
N ASP A 214 0.38 -18.90 -22.43
CA ASP A 214 0.88 -20.06 -21.66
C ASP A 214 -0.12 -20.66 -20.67
N ASN A 215 -1.17 -19.90 -20.31
CA ASN A 215 -2.19 -20.41 -19.38
C ASN A 215 -3.12 -21.42 -20.07
N THR A 216 -2.92 -22.67 -19.77
CA THR A 216 -3.68 -23.80 -20.36
C THR A 216 -5.18 -23.79 -20.07
N ASP A 217 -5.62 -23.02 -19.07
CA ASP A 217 -7.03 -22.83 -18.74
C ASP A 217 -7.62 -21.56 -19.39
N GLY A 218 -6.79 -20.76 -20.06
CA GLY A 218 -7.15 -19.51 -20.71
C GLY A 218 -7.74 -19.68 -22.12
N LEU A 219 -8.16 -18.58 -22.71
CA LEU A 219 -8.59 -18.55 -24.10
C LEU A 219 -7.40 -18.72 -25.04
N ASN A 220 -7.56 -19.48 -26.11
CA ASN A 220 -6.52 -19.73 -27.10
C ASN A 220 -5.19 -20.15 -26.47
N ALA A 221 -5.26 -21.04 -25.47
CA ALA A 221 -4.07 -21.51 -24.78
C ALA A 221 -3.10 -22.19 -25.75
N ASP A 222 -1.80 -21.93 -25.55
CA ASP A 222 -0.74 -22.56 -26.30
C ASP A 222 -0.57 -24.03 -25.89
N ASP A 223 -0.58 -24.92 -26.86
CA ASP A 223 -0.30 -26.36 -26.69
C ASP A 223 1.21 -26.68 -26.77
N CYS A 224 2.04 -25.71 -27.17
CA CYS A 224 3.49 -25.85 -27.38
C CYS A 224 4.32 -24.74 -26.75
N VAL A 225 4.00 -24.33 -25.54
CA VAL A 225 4.51 -23.20 -24.72
C VAL A 225 5.98 -22.84 -24.83
N GLU A 226 6.87 -23.77 -25.20
CA GLU A 226 8.32 -23.55 -25.30
C GLU A 226 8.82 -23.53 -26.77
N GLU A 227 7.93 -23.72 -27.74
CA GLU A 227 8.29 -23.88 -29.15
C GLU A 227 7.39 -23.02 -30.05
N PHE A 228 7.91 -21.88 -30.51
CA PHE A 228 7.22 -20.95 -31.41
C PHE A 228 6.53 -21.67 -32.56
N GLY A 229 5.21 -21.50 -32.70
CA GLY A 229 4.40 -22.10 -33.75
C GLY A 229 3.32 -21.17 -34.30
N ASN A 230 2.55 -21.67 -35.22
CA ASN A 230 1.53 -20.88 -35.91
C ASN A 230 0.27 -21.70 -36.28
N SER A 231 0.15 -22.92 -35.76
CA SER A 231 -1.05 -23.71 -35.94
C SER A 231 -2.26 -23.12 -35.18
N THR A 232 -3.44 -23.21 -35.81
CA THR A 232 -4.65 -22.51 -35.36
C THR A 232 -5.90 -23.39 -35.29
N ILE A 233 -5.79 -24.67 -35.65
CA ILE A 233 -6.96 -25.56 -35.79
C ILE A 233 -6.97 -26.68 -34.76
N ASP A 234 -5.89 -27.40 -34.58
CA ASP A 234 -5.84 -28.59 -33.72
C ASP A 234 -5.06 -28.39 -32.42
N ARG A 235 -3.79 -28.04 -32.49
CA ARG A 235 -2.91 -27.73 -31.37
C ARG A 235 -2.40 -26.30 -31.56
N LEU A 236 -3.04 -25.37 -30.88
CA LEU A 236 -2.71 -23.95 -31.01
C LEU A 236 -1.24 -23.69 -30.62
N GLY A 237 -0.58 -22.77 -31.32
CA GLY A 237 0.79 -22.39 -31.01
C GLY A 237 1.86 -23.42 -31.35
N CYS A 238 1.51 -24.55 -31.98
CA CYS A 238 2.52 -25.54 -32.35
C CYS A 238 3.03 -25.31 -33.77
N VAL A 239 4.18 -25.93 -34.07
CA VAL A 239 4.79 -25.82 -35.40
C VAL A 239 3.82 -26.32 -36.50
N ASP A 240 3.65 -25.49 -37.51
CA ASP A 240 2.86 -25.74 -38.71
C ASP A 240 3.75 -25.30 -39.89
N SER A 241 4.35 -26.27 -40.57
CA SER A 241 5.39 -26.02 -41.55
C SER A 241 4.91 -25.46 -42.87
N ASP A 242 3.66 -25.73 -43.27
CA ASP A 242 3.11 -25.27 -44.54
C ASP A 242 2.03 -24.19 -44.39
N GLY A 243 1.56 -23.95 -43.16
CA GLY A 243 0.65 -22.85 -42.84
C GLY A 243 -0.82 -23.13 -43.15
N ASP A 244 -1.26 -24.39 -43.10
CA ASP A 244 -2.64 -24.74 -43.31
C ASP A 244 -3.51 -24.70 -42.04
N GLY A 245 -2.86 -24.51 -40.89
CA GLY A 245 -3.46 -24.37 -39.58
C GLY A 245 -3.42 -25.64 -38.73
N TYR A 246 -3.06 -26.78 -39.28
CA TYR A 246 -2.81 -27.99 -38.51
C TYR A 246 -1.35 -28.07 -38.08
N SER A 247 -1.09 -28.59 -36.89
CA SER A 247 0.28 -28.78 -36.41
C SER A 247 0.98 -29.93 -37.15
N ASP A 248 2.29 -29.81 -37.39
CA ASP A 248 3.12 -30.85 -38.00
C ASP A 248 2.94 -32.23 -37.35
N LEU A 249 2.55 -32.28 -36.07
CA LEU A 249 2.35 -33.52 -35.35
C LEU A 249 1.06 -34.26 -35.81
N ASN A 250 0.05 -33.53 -36.19
CA ASN A 250 -1.24 -34.05 -36.59
C ASN A 250 -1.51 -33.90 -38.09
N ASP A 251 -0.57 -33.28 -38.79
CA ASP A 251 -0.59 -33.16 -40.23
C ASP A 251 0.22 -34.31 -40.87
N GLU A 252 -0.47 -35.16 -41.65
CA GLU A 252 0.15 -36.26 -42.39
C GLU A 252 0.84 -35.77 -43.68
N MET A 253 0.54 -34.51 -44.08
CA MET A 253 1.03 -33.90 -45.33
C MET A 253 1.78 -32.58 -45.06
N ILE A 254 2.64 -32.51 -44.12
CA ILE A 254 3.37 -31.38 -43.51
C ILE A 254 4.02 -30.34 -44.46
N ASN A 255 3.93 -30.52 -45.74
CA ASN A 255 4.49 -29.62 -46.75
C ASN A 255 3.44 -29.29 -47.85
N ASP A 256 2.20 -29.63 -47.68
CA ASP A 256 1.13 -29.32 -48.63
C ASP A 256 -0.04 -28.60 -47.98
N PRO A 257 -0.09 -27.27 -48.00
CA PRO A 257 -1.11 -26.46 -47.28
C PRO A 257 -2.54 -26.65 -47.79
N THR A 258 -2.76 -27.64 -48.58
CA THR A 258 -4.09 -28.03 -49.08
C THR A 258 -4.54 -29.41 -48.61
N GLN A 259 -3.67 -30.11 -47.85
CA GLN A 259 -3.88 -31.47 -47.38
C GLN A 259 -3.37 -31.62 -45.95
N TRP A 260 -4.10 -32.33 -45.06
CA TRP A 260 -3.73 -32.55 -43.67
C TRP A 260 -4.00 -33.97 -43.15
N ILE A 261 -4.73 -34.77 -43.92
CA ILE A 261 -5.06 -36.17 -43.60
C ILE A 261 -4.87 -37.06 -44.83
N ASP A 262 -4.34 -38.26 -44.60
CA ASP A 262 -4.26 -39.37 -45.56
C ASP A 262 -4.76 -40.63 -44.86
N THR A 263 -6.08 -40.87 -44.93
CA THR A 263 -6.79 -41.88 -44.13
C THR A 263 -6.33 -43.31 -44.42
N ASP A 264 -5.93 -43.63 -45.65
CA ASP A 264 -5.50 -44.98 -46.02
C ASP A 264 -3.99 -45.14 -46.18
N GLY A 265 -3.23 -44.02 -46.11
CA GLY A 265 -1.77 -44.00 -46.06
C GLY A 265 -1.09 -44.26 -47.42
N ASP A 266 -1.76 -43.88 -48.51
CA ASP A 266 -1.23 -44.13 -49.86
C ASP A 266 -0.40 -42.94 -50.43
N GLY A 267 -0.38 -41.80 -49.71
CA GLY A 267 0.39 -40.58 -50.05
C GLY A 267 -0.39 -39.58 -50.87
N TYR A 268 -1.71 -39.78 -51.02
CA TYR A 268 -2.65 -38.78 -51.54
C TYR A 268 -3.55 -38.28 -50.40
N GLY A 269 -3.74 -36.98 -50.27
CA GLY A 269 -4.53 -36.45 -49.16
C GLY A 269 -6.03 -36.47 -49.40
N ASP A 270 -6.78 -36.59 -48.30
CA ASP A 270 -8.24 -36.75 -48.31
C ASP A 270 -9.02 -35.59 -48.90
N ASN A 271 -8.43 -34.39 -48.94
CA ASN A 271 -9.08 -33.23 -49.53
C ASN A 271 -9.03 -33.28 -51.06
N LYS A 272 -10.15 -33.65 -51.65
CA LYS A 272 -10.29 -33.79 -53.11
C LYS A 272 -10.09 -32.52 -53.92
N ASP A 273 -10.23 -31.35 -53.25
CA ASP A 273 -10.05 -30.03 -53.86
C ASP A 273 -8.64 -29.52 -53.70
N GLY A 274 -7.80 -30.23 -52.92
CA GLY A 274 -6.41 -29.94 -52.66
C GLY A 274 -5.46 -30.45 -53.75
N THR A 275 -4.18 -30.24 -53.58
CA THR A 275 -3.10 -30.76 -54.41
C THR A 275 -3.11 -32.31 -54.32
N ASN A 276 -3.17 -32.99 -55.45
CA ASN A 276 -3.18 -34.46 -55.53
C ASN A 276 -4.25 -35.10 -54.61
N GLY A 277 -5.45 -34.55 -54.53
CA GLY A 277 -6.51 -35.05 -53.67
C GLY A 277 -6.91 -36.49 -54.04
N ASP A 278 -7.06 -37.31 -53.00
CA ASP A 278 -7.46 -38.70 -53.12
C ASP A 278 -8.93 -38.87 -53.51
N TRP A 279 -9.17 -39.69 -54.51
CA TRP A 279 -10.55 -40.06 -54.97
C TRP A 279 -11.09 -41.28 -54.23
N CYS A 280 -10.26 -42.07 -53.60
CA CYS A 280 -10.60 -43.30 -52.90
C CYS A 280 -10.16 -43.33 -51.44
N VAL A 281 -10.37 -42.23 -50.71
CA VAL A 281 -9.98 -41.90 -49.35
C VAL A 281 -9.85 -43.03 -48.32
N ASP A 282 -10.62 -44.10 -48.46
CA ASP A 282 -10.64 -45.24 -47.54
C ASP A 282 -9.98 -46.50 -48.14
N THR A 283 -9.35 -46.42 -49.35
CA THR A 283 -8.88 -47.60 -50.06
C THR A 283 -7.54 -47.30 -50.73
N PHE A 284 -6.46 -47.75 -50.09
CA PHE A 284 -5.06 -47.60 -50.56
C PHE A 284 -4.96 -47.93 -52.06
N GLY A 285 -4.44 -46.98 -52.83
CA GLY A 285 -4.20 -47.12 -54.25
C GLY A 285 -2.95 -46.47 -54.75
N THR A 286 -2.59 -46.69 -55.99
CA THR A 286 -1.36 -46.14 -56.60
C THR A 286 -1.62 -45.41 -57.90
N SER A 287 -2.88 -45.17 -58.23
CA SER A 287 -3.30 -44.44 -59.43
C SER A 287 -2.80 -43.01 -59.39
N SER A 288 -2.10 -42.56 -60.41
CA SER A 288 -1.49 -41.24 -60.50
C SER A 288 -1.98 -40.37 -61.68
N GLU A 289 -3.04 -40.80 -62.36
CA GLU A 289 -3.48 -40.07 -63.59
C GLU A 289 -4.90 -39.55 -63.55
N ILE A 290 -5.97 -40.34 -63.29
CA ILE A 290 -7.37 -39.89 -63.42
C ILE A 290 -8.12 -39.90 -62.11
N GLU A 291 -8.04 -40.93 -61.36
CA GLU A 291 -8.62 -41.09 -60.02
C GLU A 291 -7.46 -41.35 -59.09
N LEU A 292 -6.76 -40.25 -58.71
CA LEU A 292 -5.57 -40.29 -57.80
C LEU A 292 -5.90 -41.10 -56.56
N GLY A 293 -4.96 -41.83 -56.01
CA GLY A 293 -5.17 -42.63 -54.79
C GLY A 293 -6.06 -43.83 -54.91
N CYS A 294 -6.58 -44.17 -56.10
CA CYS A 294 -7.40 -45.37 -56.27
C CYS A 294 -6.60 -46.61 -56.67
N PRO A 295 -7.06 -47.84 -56.41
CA PRO A 295 -6.47 -49.07 -56.93
C PRO A 295 -6.40 -49.11 -58.45
N ASP A 296 -5.27 -49.47 -58.98
CA ASP A 296 -5.13 -49.70 -60.44
C ASP A 296 -6.09 -50.78 -60.93
N LYS A 297 -6.80 -50.51 -62.02
CA LYS A 297 -7.78 -51.40 -62.59
C LYS A 297 -7.13 -52.54 -63.41
#